data_3d3f482c0d45d8326254a53e6d6335e9
#
_entry.id   3d3f482c0d45d8326254a53e6d6335e9
#
_cell.length_a   1.000
_cell.length_b   1.000
_cell.length_c   1.000
_cell.angle_alpha   90.00
_cell.angle_beta   90.00
_cell.angle_gamma   90.00
#
_symmetry.space_group_name_H-M   'P 1'
#
loop_
_entity.id
_entity.type
_entity.pdbx_description
1 polymer ?
#
loop_
_entity_poly.entity_id
_entity_poly.type
_entity_poly.pdbx_seq_one_letter_code
_entity_poly.pdbx_strand_id
1 'polypeptide(L)'
;MLECVKKCAGRNLEKEVEIQMAYITCKDLTLGYEGHAIVSDLNFKVSKGDYLCIVGENGTGKSTLIKTLLHLQDVISGDIITGDGLKAYEVGYLPQQTVVQKDFPATVEEIVLSGTLAKCGWRPFYRKAEKKLAEEKMKRMEVWNLSKSCYRNLSGGQLQRTLLARALCAASKVILLDEPVTGLDPKVTAEFYQVTKDLSEEGIAVIMVSHDVQALDYATHILHMQKKNSFYGTKEEYMNSDKRKLFKNAEENRIGGDKK
;
A
#
# COMPACT_ATOMS: atom_id res chain seq x y z
N MET A 1 -56.37 1.82 22.71
CA MET A 1 -55.08 2.42 23.08
C MET A 1 -53.90 1.46 22.85
N LEU A 2 -54.08 0.36 22.09
CA LEU A 2 -53.05 -0.67 21.80
C LEU A 2 -52.67 -0.75 20.31
N GLU A 3 -53.30 0.01 19.42
CA GLU A 3 -53.00 0.02 17.99
C GLU A 3 -52.00 1.12 17.54
N CYS A 4 -51.73 2.10 18.42
CA CYS A 4 -50.79 3.20 18.07
C CYS A 4 -49.32 2.90 18.32
N VAL A 5 -49.02 1.84 19.12
CA VAL A 5 -47.64 1.47 19.46
C VAL A 5 -46.98 0.56 18.40
N LYS A 6 -47.79 -0.15 17.59
CA LYS A 6 -47.26 -1.04 16.54
C LYS A 6 -46.84 -0.32 15.22
N LYS A 7 -47.20 0.94 15.06
CA LYS A 7 -46.90 1.70 13.83
C LYS A 7 -45.58 2.51 13.89
N CYS A 8 -44.98 2.67 15.07
CA CYS A 8 -43.71 3.36 15.23
C CYS A 8 -42.48 2.45 15.29
N ALA A 9 -42.67 1.13 15.49
CA ALA A 9 -41.58 0.17 15.55
C ALA A 9 -41.17 -0.38 14.18
N GLY A 10 -41.92 -0.10 13.12
CA GLY A 10 -41.70 -0.68 11.78
C GLY A 10 -40.95 0.21 10.80
N ARG A 11 -40.40 1.37 11.20
CA ARG A 11 -39.75 2.32 10.27
C ARG A 11 -38.30 2.65 10.58
N ASN A 12 -37.67 1.96 11.53
CA ASN A 12 -36.25 2.15 11.87
C ASN A 12 -35.37 0.93 11.62
N LEU A 13 -35.83 -0.08 10.86
CA LEU A 13 -35.09 -1.33 10.62
C LEU A 13 -34.45 -1.43 9.21
N GLU A 14 -34.48 -0.37 8.41
CA GLU A 14 -33.93 -0.42 7.06
C GLU A 14 -32.82 0.62 6.76
N LYS A 15 -32.07 1.03 7.77
CA LYS A 15 -30.78 1.72 7.60
C LYS A 15 -29.80 1.31 8.70
N GLU A 16 -29.53 0.03 8.84
CA GLU A 16 -28.18 -0.39 9.17
C GLU A 16 -27.34 -0.15 7.90
N VAL A 17 -26.97 1.12 7.71
CA VAL A 17 -25.78 1.46 6.95
C VAL A 17 -24.69 0.72 7.71
N GLU A 18 -24.19 -0.40 7.15
CA GLU A 18 -22.98 -1.03 7.58
C GLU A 18 -21.94 0.09 7.59
N ILE A 19 -21.65 0.63 8.77
CA ILE A 19 -20.56 1.57 8.97
C ILE A 19 -19.31 0.71 8.79
N GLN A 20 -18.93 0.52 7.54
CA GLN A 20 -17.74 -0.22 7.19
C GLN A 20 -16.58 0.54 7.83
N MET A 21 -16.09 0.02 8.95
CA MET A 21 -14.97 0.64 9.66
C MET A 21 -13.75 0.59 8.75
N ALA A 22 -13.04 1.72 8.64
CA ALA A 22 -11.79 1.77 7.89
C ALA A 22 -10.82 0.72 8.41
N TYR A 23 -10.05 0.10 7.52
CA TYR A 23 -8.96 -0.82 7.88
C TYR A 23 -7.90 -0.14 8.74
N ILE A 24 -7.57 1.10 8.39
CA ILE A 24 -6.58 1.91 9.10
C ILE A 24 -7.13 3.33 9.25
N THR A 25 -7.06 3.88 10.46
CA THR A 25 -7.36 5.28 10.74
C THR A 25 -6.22 5.88 11.54
N CYS A 26 -5.60 6.93 11.00
CA CYS A 26 -4.56 7.70 11.67
C CYS A 26 -5.15 9.01 12.18
N LYS A 27 -4.91 9.33 13.47
CA LYS A 27 -5.40 10.54 14.13
C LYS A 27 -4.25 11.30 14.77
N ASP A 28 -4.09 12.56 14.39
CA ASP A 28 -3.11 13.51 14.92
C ASP A 28 -1.70 12.92 15.00
N LEU A 29 -1.37 12.10 13.97
CA LEU A 29 -0.17 11.27 13.98
C LEU A 29 1.07 12.14 13.77
N THR A 30 2.03 12.03 14.69
CA THR A 30 3.35 12.65 14.61
C THR A 30 4.41 11.57 14.48
N LEU A 31 5.22 11.66 13.43
CA LEU A 31 6.28 10.70 13.09
C LEU A 31 7.65 11.35 13.18
N GLY A 32 8.65 10.54 13.53
CA GLY A 32 10.03 11.02 13.61
C GLY A 32 10.96 9.96 14.15
N TYR A 33 12.18 10.38 14.49
CA TYR A 33 13.23 9.54 15.06
C TYR A 33 13.80 10.20 16.31
N GLU A 34 14.10 9.40 17.34
CA GLU A 34 14.77 9.85 18.58
C GLU A 34 14.13 11.11 19.20
N GLY A 35 12.81 11.19 19.16
CA GLY A 35 12.07 12.35 19.68
C GLY A 35 12.00 13.57 18.75
N HIS A 36 12.68 13.54 17.59
CA HIS A 36 12.63 14.63 16.61
C HIS A 36 11.51 14.39 15.60
N ALA A 37 10.48 15.24 15.63
CA ALA A 37 9.37 15.17 14.70
C ALA A 37 9.80 15.55 13.27
N ILE A 38 9.48 14.68 12.29
CA ILE A 38 9.68 14.93 10.85
C ILE A 38 8.39 15.48 10.24
N VAL A 39 7.26 14.90 10.63
CA VAL A 39 5.92 15.30 10.19
C VAL A 39 4.96 15.18 11.36
N SER A 40 4.02 16.13 11.46
CA SER A 40 2.98 16.18 12.49
C SER A 40 1.59 16.33 11.90
N ASP A 41 0.59 16.06 12.73
CA ASP A 41 -0.82 16.29 12.46
C ASP A 41 -1.34 15.52 11.22
N LEU A 42 -0.83 14.29 10.99
CA LEU A 42 -1.33 13.44 9.93
C LEU A 42 -2.67 12.83 10.34
N ASN A 43 -3.69 13.13 9.55
CA ASN A 43 -5.04 12.61 9.71
C ASN A 43 -5.49 12.00 8.38
N PHE A 44 -5.70 10.68 8.36
CA PHE A 44 -6.20 9.98 7.17
C PHE A 44 -6.81 8.64 7.53
N LYS A 45 -7.58 8.08 6.62
CA LYS A 45 -8.18 6.74 6.74
C LYS A 45 -8.00 5.94 5.46
N VAL A 46 -7.99 4.62 5.60
CA VAL A 46 -7.92 3.68 4.47
C VAL A 46 -8.99 2.62 4.67
N SER A 47 -9.90 2.50 3.75
CA SER A 47 -11.01 1.56 3.76
C SER A 47 -10.82 0.47 2.70
N LYS A 48 -11.69 -0.54 2.72
CA LYS A 48 -11.72 -1.60 1.72
C LYS A 48 -11.85 -1.01 0.31
N GLY A 49 -10.94 -1.43 -0.58
CA GLY A 49 -10.95 -0.98 -1.97
C GLY A 49 -10.40 0.42 -2.21
N ASP A 50 -9.91 1.12 -1.18
CA ASP A 50 -9.23 2.40 -1.37
C ASP A 50 -7.87 2.19 -2.06
N TYR A 51 -7.55 3.12 -2.97
CA TYR A 51 -6.21 3.28 -3.50
C TYR A 51 -5.66 4.62 -2.99
N LEU A 52 -4.90 4.56 -1.88
CA LEU A 52 -4.24 5.73 -1.29
C LEU A 52 -2.86 5.93 -1.92
N CYS A 53 -2.66 7.02 -2.65
CA CYS A 53 -1.36 7.44 -3.14
C CYS A 53 -0.72 8.44 -2.17
N ILE A 54 0.46 8.09 -1.64
CA ILE A 54 1.24 8.95 -0.73
C ILE A 54 2.33 9.63 -1.55
N VAL A 55 2.27 10.94 -1.63
CA VAL A 55 3.22 11.78 -2.37
C VAL A 55 3.85 12.82 -1.44
N GLY A 56 4.93 13.45 -1.88
CA GLY A 56 5.62 14.51 -1.15
C GLY A 56 7.12 14.50 -1.42
N GLU A 57 7.81 15.55 -1.02
CA GLU A 57 9.26 15.70 -1.18
C GLU A 57 10.05 14.64 -0.40
N ASN A 58 11.35 14.50 -0.74
CA ASN A 58 12.24 13.64 0.02
C ASN A 58 12.39 14.19 1.45
N GLY A 59 12.47 13.27 2.43
CA GLY A 59 12.61 13.63 3.83
C GLY A 59 11.31 14.10 4.51
N THR A 60 10.14 14.02 3.86
CA THR A 60 8.84 14.35 4.49
C THR A 60 8.28 13.22 5.37
N GLY A 61 9.00 12.09 5.50
CA GLY A 61 8.59 11.01 6.39
C GLY A 61 7.76 9.90 5.73
N LYS A 62 7.69 9.80 4.40
CA LYS A 62 6.91 8.76 3.70
C LYS A 62 7.32 7.34 4.10
N SER A 63 8.62 7.03 4.04
CA SER A 63 9.12 5.70 4.45
C SER A 63 9.00 5.48 5.95
N THR A 64 9.06 6.55 6.76
CA THR A 64 8.77 6.49 8.20
C THR A 64 7.31 6.10 8.43
N LEU A 65 6.36 6.72 7.71
CA LEU A 65 4.95 6.37 7.77
C LEU A 65 4.72 4.89 7.42
N ILE A 66 5.32 4.40 6.31
CA ILE A 66 5.22 2.97 5.95
C ILE A 66 5.72 2.07 7.08
N LYS A 67 6.90 2.36 7.65
CA LYS A 67 7.45 1.57 8.77
C LYS A 67 6.54 1.60 10.00
N THR A 68 5.95 2.74 10.28
CA THR A 68 5.02 2.89 11.42
C THR A 68 3.71 2.13 11.18
N LEU A 69 3.15 2.16 9.96
CA LEU A 69 1.97 1.36 9.60
C LEU A 69 2.24 -0.15 9.65
N LEU A 70 3.49 -0.57 9.48
CA LEU A 70 3.95 -1.95 9.63
C LEU A 70 4.35 -2.31 11.07
N HIS A 71 4.19 -1.40 12.03
CA HIS A 71 4.64 -1.55 13.42
C HIS A 71 6.15 -1.86 13.55
N LEU A 72 6.95 -1.38 12.60
CA LEU A 72 8.42 -1.47 12.63
C LEU A 72 9.07 -0.24 13.28
N GLN A 73 8.27 0.79 13.55
CA GLN A 73 8.68 2.03 14.19
C GLN A 73 7.52 2.61 14.99
N ASP A 74 7.82 3.09 16.19
CA ASP A 74 6.84 3.72 17.07
C ASP A 74 6.48 5.13 16.59
N VAL A 75 5.29 5.58 16.97
CA VAL A 75 4.84 6.97 16.80
C VAL A 75 5.45 7.86 17.89
N ILE A 76 5.65 9.14 17.59
CA ILE A 76 5.99 10.14 18.62
C ILE A 76 4.72 10.51 19.40
N SER A 77 3.60 10.75 18.68
CA SER A 77 2.29 11.02 19.27
C SER A 77 1.18 10.72 18.26
N GLY A 78 -0.06 10.71 18.73
CA GLY A 78 -1.24 10.36 17.93
C GLY A 78 -1.52 8.86 17.92
N ASP A 79 -2.55 8.45 17.18
CA ASP A 79 -3.06 7.09 17.20
C ASP A 79 -3.14 6.48 15.81
N ILE A 80 -2.79 5.19 15.72
CA ILE A 80 -3.10 4.32 14.58
C ILE A 80 -4.12 3.29 15.03
N ILE A 81 -5.34 3.42 14.55
CA ILE A 81 -6.46 2.54 14.89
C ILE A 81 -6.68 1.59 13.74
N THR A 82 -6.57 0.28 13.99
CA THR A 82 -6.94 -0.76 13.03
C THR A 82 -8.39 -1.18 13.26
N GLY A 83 -9.18 -1.15 12.19
CA GLY A 83 -10.59 -1.53 12.19
C GLY A 83 -10.87 -2.77 11.36
N ASP A 84 -12.13 -3.16 11.28
CA ASP A 84 -12.64 -4.31 10.50
C ASP A 84 -11.85 -5.60 10.72
N GLY A 85 -11.35 -5.81 11.95
CA GLY A 85 -10.57 -6.99 12.32
C GLY A 85 -9.27 -7.16 11.52
N LEU A 86 -8.66 -6.09 11.02
CA LEU A 86 -7.38 -6.15 10.30
C LEU A 86 -6.29 -6.72 11.20
N LYS A 87 -5.63 -7.77 10.73
CA LYS A 87 -4.50 -8.42 11.41
C LYS A 87 -3.20 -8.15 10.68
N ALA A 88 -2.09 -8.07 11.39
CA ALA A 88 -0.78 -7.79 10.81
C ALA A 88 -0.41 -8.74 9.65
N TYR A 89 -0.78 -10.02 9.73
CA TYR A 89 -0.52 -11.00 8.67
C TYR A 89 -1.45 -10.89 7.45
N GLU A 90 -2.41 -9.96 7.46
CA GLU A 90 -3.28 -9.61 6.33
C GLU A 90 -2.77 -8.41 5.54
N VAL A 91 -1.66 -7.83 6.01
CA VAL A 91 -0.97 -6.70 5.36
C VAL A 91 0.20 -7.24 4.56
N GLY A 92 0.18 -7.05 3.25
CA GLY A 92 1.31 -7.34 2.37
C GLY A 92 2.22 -6.11 2.25
N TYR A 93 3.53 -6.34 2.12
CA TYR A 93 4.49 -5.25 1.94
C TYR A 93 5.47 -5.54 0.81
N LEU A 94 5.58 -4.57 -0.09
CA LEU A 94 6.59 -4.51 -1.14
C LEU A 94 7.52 -3.33 -0.81
N PRO A 95 8.74 -3.61 -0.30
CA PRO A 95 9.70 -2.56 0.05
C PRO A 95 10.35 -1.93 -1.18
N GLN A 96 10.85 -0.72 -1.00
CA GLN A 96 11.75 -0.10 -1.96
C GLN A 96 12.98 -1.00 -2.16
N GLN A 97 13.32 -1.25 -3.42
CA GLN A 97 14.41 -2.16 -3.74
C GLN A 97 15.79 -1.53 -3.50
N THR A 98 16.65 -2.29 -2.85
CA THR A 98 18.09 -1.98 -2.75
C THR A 98 18.89 -2.87 -3.68
N VAL A 99 20.08 -2.41 -4.09
CA VAL A 99 21.00 -3.18 -4.97
C VAL A 99 21.32 -4.55 -4.38
N VAL A 100 21.53 -4.62 -3.06
CA VAL A 100 21.86 -5.87 -2.35
C VAL A 100 20.75 -6.92 -2.44
N GLN A 101 19.50 -6.51 -2.52
CA GLN A 101 18.36 -7.45 -2.61
C GLN A 101 18.27 -8.12 -3.98
N LYS A 102 18.83 -7.51 -5.04
CA LYS A 102 18.81 -8.08 -6.38
C LYS A 102 19.69 -9.32 -6.52
N ASP A 103 20.74 -9.45 -5.72
CA ASP A 103 21.71 -10.54 -5.81
C ASP A 103 21.37 -11.76 -4.95
N PHE A 104 20.16 -11.81 -4.39
CA PHE A 104 19.77 -12.91 -3.51
C PHE A 104 19.66 -14.23 -4.30
N PRO A 105 20.39 -15.31 -3.90
CA PRO A 105 20.48 -16.56 -4.66
C PRO A 105 19.30 -17.50 -4.35
N ALA A 106 18.07 -17.06 -4.62
CA ALA A 106 16.87 -17.87 -4.45
C ALA A 106 16.10 -17.96 -5.76
N THR A 107 15.23 -18.95 -5.88
CA THR A 107 14.28 -19.08 -6.98
C THR A 107 13.10 -18.14 -6.80
N VAL A 108 12.40 -17.80 -7.89
CA VAL A 108 11.17 -17.04 -7.86
C VAL A 108 10.13 -17.69 -6.93
N GLU A 109 9.98 -19.01 -6.99
CA GLU A 109 9.07 -19.78 -6.12
C GLU A 109 9.41 -19.61 -4.64
N GLU A 110 10.68 -19.69 -4.25
CA GLU A 110 11.11 -19.50 -2.86
C GLU A 110 10.84 -18.08 -2.37
N ILE A 111 11.11 -17.07 -3.20
CA ILE A 111 10.79 -15.68 -2.88
C ILE A 111 9.29 -15.49 -2.66
N VAL A 112 8.44 -16.00 -3.56
CA VAL A 112 6.99 -15.83 -3.44
C VAL A 112 6.43 -16.61 -2.25
N LEU A 113 6.88 -17.86 -2.03
CA LEU A 113 6.51 -18.67 -0.87
C LEU A 113 6.84 -17.98 0.46
N SER A 114 7.95 -17.24 0.53
CA SER A 114 8.32 -16.52 1.75
C SER A 114 7.25 -15.50 2.19
N GLY A 115 6.39 -15.04 1.29
CA GLY A 115 5.24 -14.20 1.61
C GLY A 115 4.18 -14.87 2.49
N THR A 116 4.18 -16.21 2.58
CA THR A 116 3.25 -16.95 3.43
C THR A 116 3.76 -17.18 4.85
N LEU A 117 5.01 -16.80 5.17
CA LEU A 117 5.66 -17.12 6.46
C LEU A 117 4.86 -16.65 7.67
N ALA A 118 4.27 -15.45 7.62
CA ALA A 118 3.46 -14.90 8.71
C ALA A 118 2.25 -15.79 9.06
N LYS A 119 1.78 -16.61 8.10
CA LYS A 119 0.66 -17.56 8.26
C LYS A 119 1.14 -18.96 8.66
N CYS A 120 2.44 -19.25 8.55
CA CYS A 120 3.01 -20.57 8.88
C CYS A 120 3.17 -20.82 10.39
N GLY A 121 3.27 -19.76 11.21
CA GLY A 121 3.58 -19.87 12.63
C GLY A 121 4.94 -20.56 12.85
N TRP A 122 5.04 -21.47 13.81
CA TRP A 122 6.28 -22.17 14.18
C TRP A 122 6.61 -23.39 13.31
N ARG A 123 5.89 -23.61 12.18
CA ARG A 123 6.10 -24.77 11.31
C ARG A 123 7.35 -24.60 10.44
N PRO A 124 8.24 -25.60 10.36
CA PRO A 124 9.44 -25.51 9.54
C PRO A 124 9.20 -25.77 8.04
N PHE A 125 8.01 -26.28 7.66
CA PHE A 125 7.70 -26.65 6.26
C PHE A 125 6.39 -26.00 5.81
N TYR A 126 6.36 -25.62 4.53
CA TYR A 126 5.16 -25.16 3.84
C TYR A 126 4.20 -26.31 3.55
N ARG A 127 2.92 -26.08 3.80
CA ARG A 127 1.84 -27.03 3.44
C ARG A 127 1.47 -26.88 1.96
N LYS A 128 0.67 -27.83 1.46
CA LYS A 128 0.14 -27.79 0.10
C LYS A 128 -0.68 -26.50 -0.17
N ALA A 129 -1.38 -25.99 0.84
CA ALA A 129 -2.19 -24.76 0.73
C ALA A 129 -1.32 -23.51 0.45
N GLU A 130 -0.19 -23.35 1.18
CA GLU A 130 0.72 -22.23 0.95
C GLU A 130 1.39 -22.30 -0.43
N LYS A 131 1.79 -23.51 -0.85
CA LYS A 131 2.36 -23.73 -2.19
C LYS A 131 1.35 -23.42 -3.29
N LYS A 132 0.08 -23.84 -3.12
CA LYS A 132 -0.99 -23.55 -4.07
C LYS A 132 -1.26 -22.04 -4.14
N LEU A 133 -1.33 -21.36 -2.99
CA LEU A 133 -1.48 -19.90 -2.94
C LEU A 133 -0.34 -19.18 -3.67
N ALA A 134 0.92 -19.58 -3.43
CA ALA A 134 2.07 -19.00 -4.11
C ALA A 134 2.00 -19.22 -5.64
N GLU A 135 1.62 -20.43 -6.08
CA GLU A 135 1.40 -20.74 -7.49
C GLU A 135 0.32 -19.85 -8.11
N GLU A 136 -0.84 -19.69 -7.44
CA GLU A 136 -1.92 -18.81 -7.90
C GLU A 136 -1.46 -17.36 -8.02
N LYS A 137 -0.70 -16.83 -7.04
CA LYS A 137 -0.18 -15.47 -7.11
C LYS A 137 0.88 -15.30 -8.19
N MET A 138 1.77 -16.28 -8.40
CA MET A 138 2.73 -16.25 -9.50
C MET A 138 2.04 -16.29 -10.87
N LYS A 139 0.98 -17.10 -11.04
CA LYS A 139 0.19 -17.13 -12.29
C LYS A 139 -0.49 -15.79 -12.54
N ARG A 140 -1.09 -15.20 -11.51
CA ARG A 140 -1.73 -13.89 -11.60
C ARG A 140 -0.74 -12.79 -12.01
N MET A 141 0.49 -12.84 -11.51
CA MET A 141 1.55 -11.88 -11.83
C MET A 141 2.35 -12.27 -13.07
N GLU A 142 1.96 -13.32 -13.81
CA GLU A 142 2.61 -13.78 -15.04
C GLU A 142 4.08 -14.18 -14.89
N VAL A 143 4.48 -14.64 -13.70
CA VAL A 143 5.84 -15.09 -13.39
C VAL A 143 5.94 -16.59 -13.08
N TRP A 144 4.87 -17.35 -13.25
CA TRP A 144 4.87 -18.81 -12.99
C TRP A 144 5.86 -19.57 -13.85
N ASN A 145 5.98 -19.21 -15.12
CA ASN A 145 6.97 -19.80 -16.05
C ASN A 145 8.43 -19.58 -15.62
N LEU A 146 8.67 -18.62 -14.74
CA LEU A 146 9.96 -18.27 -14.17
C LEU A 146 10.17 -18.88 -12.77
N SER A 147 9.23 -19.68 -12.25
CA SER A 147 9.24 -20.18 -10.86
C SER A 147 10.54 -20.82 -10.43
N LYS A 148 11.24 -21.52 -11.31
CA LYS A 148 12.53 -22.18 -11.06
C LYS A 148 13.75 -21.31 -11.44
N SER A 149 13.53 -20.15 -12.03
CA SER A 149 14.61 -19.22 -12.37
C SER A 149 15.18 -18.57 -11.13
N CYS A 150 16.50 -18.27 -11.16
CA CYS A 150 17.12 -17.52 -10.07
C CYS A 150 16.63 -16.07 -10.10
N TYR A 151 16.24 -15.55 -8.96
CA TYR A 151 15.70 -14.20 -8.77
C TYR A 151 16.61 -13.09 -9.33
N ARG A 152 17.93 -13.21 -9.16
CA ARG A 152 18.91 -12.24 -9.68
C ARG A 152 18.94 -12.12 -11.21
N ASN A 153 18.42 -13.11 -11.93
CA ASN A 153 18.45 -13.16 -13.40
C ASN A 153 17.19 -12.54 -14.03
N LEU A 154 16.28 -11.99 -13.21
CA LEU A 154 15.04 -11.40 -13.67
C LEU A 154 15.26 -9.99 -14.24
N SER A 155 14.47 -9.63 -15.26
CA SER A 155 14.33 -8.22 -15.65
C SER A 155 13.69 -7.40 -14.54
N GLY A 156 13.82 -6.07 -14.57
CA GLY A 156 13.21 -5.18 -13.56
C GLY A 156 11.71 -5.42 -13.39
N GLY A 157 10.96 -5.54 -14.49
CA GLY A 157 9.52 -5.81 -14.45
C GLY A 157 9.16 -7.20 -13.89
N GLN A 158 9.91 -8.25 -14.29
CA GLN A 158 9.72 -9.60 -13.75
C GLN A 158 10.01 -9.65 -12.25
N LEU A 159 11.01 -8.93 -11.81
CA LEU A 159 11.40 -8.82 -10.41
C LEU A 159 10.30 -8.11 -9.60
N GLN A 160 9.75 -6.99 -10.09
CA GLN A 160 8.64 -6.31 -9.43
C GLN A 160 7.37 -7.16 -9.37
N ARG A 161 7.02 -7.85 -10.46
CA ARG A 161 5.89 -8.79 -10.49
C ARG A 161 6.09 -9.95 -9.49
N THR A 162 7.33 -10.44 -9.33
CA THR A 162 7.68 -11.47 -8.33
C THR A 162 7.50 -10.94 -6.90
N LEU A 163 7.97 -9.74 -6.61
CA LEU A 163 7.79 -9.11 -5.29
C LEU A 163 6.32 -8.79 -4.99
N LEU A 164 5.56 -8.38 -6.00
CA LEU A 164 4.12 -8.16 -5.85
C LEU A 164 3.40 -9.49 -5.56
N ALA A 165 3.75 -10.58 -6.26
CA ALA A 165 3.23 -11.92 -5.98
C ALA A 165 3.54 -12.36 -4.54
N ARG A 166 4.77 -12.10 -4.06
CA ARG A 166 5.16 -12.33 -2.66
C ARG A 166 4.30 -11.55 -1.67
N ALA A 167 4.14 -10.24 -1.90
CA ALA A 167 3.31 -9.38 -1.05
C ALA A 167 1.86 -9.84 -1.02
N LEU A 168 1.31 -10.29 -2.15
CA LEU A 168 -0.05 -10.83 -2.28
C LEU A 168 -0.26 -12.18 -1.58
N CYS A 169 0.80 -12.92 -1.28
CA CYS A 169 0.69 -14.12 -0.44
C CYS A 169 0.39 -13.78 1.04
N ALA A 170 0.84 -12.62 1.51
CA ALA A 170 0.50 -12.08 2.82
C ALA A 170 -0.82 -11.30 2.77
N ALA A 171 -0.97 -10.37 1.82
CA ALA A 171 -2.09 -9.45 1.72
C ALA A 171 -3.41 -10.17 1.45
N SER A 172 -4.37 -9.97 2.35
CA SER A 172 -5.77 -10.31 2.10
C SER A 172 -6.69 -9.08 2.21
N LYS A 173 -6.25 -8.02 2.91
CA LYS A 173 -7.01 -6.79 3.11
C LYS A 173 -6.26 -5.54 2.68
N VAL A 174 -4.97 -5.44 2.97
CA VAL A 174 -4.15 -4.24 2.70
C VAL A 174 -2.83 -4.62 2.04
N ILE A 175 -2.38 -3.85 1.06
CA ILE A 175 -1.04 -3.94 0.50
C ILE A 175 -0.35 -2.58 0.55
N LEU A 176 0.88 -2.56 1.06
CA LEU A 176 1.76 -1.41 1.15
C LEU A 176 2.85 -1.53 0.08
N LEU A 177 3.01 -0.51 -0.75
CA LEU A 177 3.95 -0.47 -1.86
C LEU A 177 4.85 0.76 -1.72
N ASP A 178 6.15 0.56 -1.50
CA ASP A 178 7.10 1.64 -1.30
C ASP A 178 7.94 1.84 -2.57
N GLU A 179 7.62 2.88 -3.34
CA GLU A 179 8.25 3.25 -4.62
C GLU A 179 8.42 2.06 -5.60
N PRO A 180 7.34 1.32 -5.91
CA PRO A 180 7.44 0.02 -6.58
C PRO A 180 7.90 0.10 -8.04
N VAL A 181 7.81 1.26 -8.70
CA VAL A 181 8.08 1.41 -10.13
C VAL A 181 9.39 2.14 -10.43
N THR A 182 10.17 2.47 -9.40
CA THR A 182 11.42 3.22 -9.57
C THR A 182 12.40 2.44 -10.46
N GLY A 183 12.83 3.07 -11.56
CA GLY A 183 13.78 2.50 -12.52
C GLY A 183 13.18 1.49 -13.51
N LEU A 184 11.86 1.40 -13.61
CA LEU A 184 11.17 0.63 -14.65
C LEU A 184 10.95 1.49 -15.90
N ASP A 185 10.79 0.82 -17.04
CA ASP A 185 10.37 1.50 -18.27
C ASP A 185 8.88 1.92 -18.19
N PRO A 186 8.47 2.95 -18.98
CA PRO A 186 7.11 3.50 -18.88
C PRO A 186 5.99 2.49 -19.16
N LYS A 187 6.22 1.52 -20.03
CA LYS A 187 5.22 0.50 -20.36
C LYS A 187 4.99 -0.43 -19.17
N VAL A 188 6.08 -0.96 -18.58
CA VAL A 188 6.00 -1.83 -17.40
C VAL A 188 5.42 -1.08 -16.20
N THR A 189 5.73 0.21 -16.06
CA THR A 189 5.15 1.09 -15.04
C THR A 189 3.63 1.18 -15.17
N ALA A 190 3.12 1.44 -16.37
CA ALA A 190 1.67 1.52 -16.62
C ALA A 190 0.97 0.17 -16.35
N GLU A 191 1.57 -0.95 -16.77
CA GLU A 191 1.05 -2.29 -16.48
C GLU A 191 1.01 -2.56 -14.96
N PHE A 192 2.04 -2.14 -14.22
CA PHE A 192 2.09 -2.29 -12.76
C PHE A 192 0.98 -1.49 -12.07
N TYR A 193 0.77 -0.24 -12.46
CA TYR A 193 -0.32 0.58 -11.93
C TYR A 193 -1.68 -0.02 -12.23
N GLN A 194 -1.89 -0.55 -13.43
CA GLN A 194 -3.16 -1.20 -13.78
C GLN A 194 -3.41 -2.41 -12.88
N VAL A 195 -2.43 -3.28 -12.71
CA VAL A 195 -2.53 -4.45 -11.82
C VAL A 195 -2.86 -4.04 -10.38
N THR A 196 -2.24 -2.97 -9.86
CA THR A 196 -2.53 -2.50 -8.50
C THR A 196 -3.91 -1.85 -8.38
N LYS A 197 -4.40 -1.22 -9.44
CA LYS A 197 -5.78 -0.74 -9.53
C LYS A 197 -6.78 -1.88 -9.50
N ASP A 198 -6.57 -2.92 -10.29
CA ASP A 198 -7.43 -4.11 -10.32
C ASP A 198 -7.51 -4.75 -8.90
N LEU A 199 -6.40 -4.76 -8.15
CA LEU A 199 -6.41 -5.21 -6.76
C LEU A 199 -7.33 -4.36 -5.87
N SER A 200 -7.34 -3.05 -6.04
CA SER A 200 -8.21 -2.18 -5.26
C SER A 200 -9.68 -2.36 -5.63
N GLU A 201 -9.98 -2.52 -6.90
CA GLU A 201 -11.33 -2.80 -7.39
C GLU A 201 -11.87 -4.16 -6.89
N GLU A 202 -11.00 -5.13 -6.64
CA GLU A 202 -11.33 -6.42 -6.00
C GLU A 202 -11.50 -6.30 -4.46
N GLY A 203 -11.27 -5.12 -3.89
CA GLY A 203 -11.49 -4.83 -2.48
C GLY A 203 -10.24 -4.94 -1.59
N ILE A 204 -9.04 -5.11 -2.15
CA ILE A 204 -7.78 -4.97 -1.39
C ILE A 204 -7.47 -3.47 -1.30
N ALA A 205 -7.26 -2.94 -0.10
CA ALA A 205 -6.81 -1.57 0.05
C ALA A 205 -5.33 -1.46 -0.39
N VAL A 206 -5.04 -0.55 -1.31
CA VAL A 206 -3.69 -0.27 -1.80
C VAL A 206 -3.17 1.02 -1.19
N ILE A 207 -2.02 0.98 -0.53
CA ILE A 207 -1.30 2.15 -0.04
C ILE A 207 0.02 2.20 -0.80
N MET A 208 0.19 3.19 -1.66
CA MET A 208 1.37 3.33 -2.51
C MET A 208 2.11 4.63 -2.24
N VAL A 209 3.39 4.53 -1.91
CA VAL A 209 4.29 5.68 -1.95
C VAL A 209 4.84 5.82 -3.36
N SER A 210 4.69 6.97 -3.97
CA SER A 210 5.23 7.23 -5.29
C SER A 210 5.71 8.68 -5.43
N HIS A 211 6.73 8.86 -6.27
CA HIS A 211 7.16 10.16 -6.77
C HIS A 211 6.65 10.43 -8.19
N ASP A 212 6.05 9.43 -8.82
CA ASP A 212 5.56 9.51 -10.19
C ASP A 212 4.15 10.13 -10.20
N VAL A 213 3.97 11.20 -11.00
CA VAL A 213 2.65 11.85 -11.19
C VAL A 213 1.62 10.89 -11.78
N GLN A 214 2.05 9.91 -12.59
CA GLN A 214 1.13 8.94 -13.19
C GLN A 214 0.42 8.08 -12.12
N ALA A 215 1.05 7.84 -10.96
CA ALA A 215 0.41 7.12 -9.85
C ALA A 215 -0.89 7.77 -9.37
N LEU A 216 -0.98 9.11 -9.48
CA LEU A 216 -2.18 9.86 -9.09
C LEU A 216 -3.40 9.52 -9.94
N ASP A 217 -3.19 9.05 -11.19
CA ASP A 217 -4.30 8.73 -12.11
C ASP A 217 -5.07 7.49 -11.66
N TYR A 218 -4.44 6.61 -10.91
CA TYR A 218 -5.00 5.38 -10.39
C TYR A 218 -5.58 5.51 -8.98
N ALA A 219 -5.22 6.58 -8.26
CA ALA A 219 -5.61 6.80 -6.87
C ALA A 219 -7.09 7.16 -6.71
N THR A 220 -7.71 6.68 -5.63
CA THR A 220 -9.00 7.16 -5.11
C THR A 220 -8.79 8.31 -4.12
N HIS A 221 -7.77 8.20 -3.28
CA HIS A 221 -7.38 9.18 -2.28
C HIS A 221 -5.90 9.53 -2.37
N ILE A 222 -5.55 10.74 -2.00
CA ILE A 222 -4.18 11.22 -2.01
C ILE A 222 -3.82 11.77 -0.63
N LEU A 223 -2.66 11.34 -0.13
CA LEU A 223 -1.99 11.90 1.03
C LEU A 223 -0.72 12.63 0.55
N HIS A 224 -0.78 13.96 0.45
CA HIS A 224 0.39 14.77 0.14
C HIS A 224 1.09 15.16 1.44
N MET A 225 2.19 14.47 1.73
CA MET A 225 2.96 14.68 2.95
C MET A 225 3.86 15.91 2.84
N GLN A 226 3.74 16.79 3.82
CA GLN A 226 4.60 17.95 4.06
C GLN A 226 4.98 17.97 5.53
N LYS A 227 6.07 18.64 5.89
CA LYS A 227 6.50 18.76 7.31
C LYS A 227 5.40 19.33 8.20
N LYS A 228 4.63 20.27 7.65
CA LYS A 228 3.42 20.85 8.26
C LYS A 228 2.33 20.99 7.19
N ASN A 229 1.07 20.91 7.62
CA ASN A 229 -0.09 21.07 6.74
C ASN A 229 -0.13 20.05 5.58
N SER A 230 0.08 18.79 5.88
CA SER A 230 -0.17 17.69 4.95
C SER A 230 -1.62 17.71 4.46
N PHE A 231 -1.85 17.29 3.21
CA PHE A 231 -3.19 17.20 2.64
C PHE A 231 -3.61 15.73 2.59
N TYR A 232 -4.86 15.46 2.97
CA TYR A 232 -5.53 14.19 2.70
C TYR A 232 -6.92 14.48 2.15
N GLY A 233 -7.28 13.80 1.07
CA GLY A 233 -8.59 13.94 0.44
C GLY A 233 -8.73 13.05 -0.78
N THR A 234 -9.87 13.15 -1.46
CA THR A 234 -10.11 12.45 -2.72
C THR A 234 -9.18 12.96 -3.83
N LYS A 235 -9.01 12.13 -4.88
CA LYS A 235 -8.27 12.55 -6.07
C LYS A 235 -8.81 13.86 -6.65
N GLU A 236 -10.13 14.03 -6.70
CA GLU A 236 -10.77 15.23 -7.25
C GLU A 236 -10.44 16.47 -6.42
N GLU A 237 -10.55 16.39 -5.09
CA GLU A 237 -10.17 17.48 -4.18
C GLU A 237 -8.70 17.88 -4.34
N TYR A 238 -7.82 16.87 -4.46
CA TYR A 238 -6.38 17.13 -4.67
C TYR A 238 -6.10 17.82 -6.00
N MET A 239 -6.74 17.37 -7.08
CA MET A 239 -6.56 17.94 -8.43
C MET A 239 -6.97 19.41 -8.50
N ASN A 240 -7.94 19.83 -7.68
CA ASN A 240 -8.43 21.19 -7.57
C ASN A 240 -7.63 22.04 -6.56
N SER A 241 -6.69 21.44 -5.81
CA SER A 241 -5.91 22.12 -4.77
C SER A 241 -4.62 22.74 -5.33
N ASP A 242 -4.11 23.78 -4.63
CA ASP A 242 -2.79 24.34 -4.95
C ASP A 242 -1.63 23.37 -4.63
N LYS A 243 -1.86 22.35 -3.82
CA LYS A 243 -0.85 21.33 -3.47
C LYS A 243 -0.38 20.54 -4.69
N ARG A 244 -1.24 20.31 -5.68
CA ARG A 244 -0.88 19.67 -6.95
C ARG A 244 0.21 20.44 -7.71
N LYS A 245 0.12 21.78 -7.75
CA LYS A 245 1.12 22.62 -8.44
C LYS A 245 2.50 22.47 -7.81
N LEU A 246 2.56 22.40 -6.47
CA LEU A 246 3.80 22.20 -5.74
C LEU A 246 4.46 20.85 -6.07
N PHE A 247 3.66 19.78 -6.16
CA PHE A 247 4.16 18.43 -6.49
C PHE A 247 4.73 18.38 -7.91
N LYS A 248 4.00 18.93 -8.90
CA LYS A 248 4.45 19.00 -10.31
C LYS A 248 5.76 19.74 -10.47
N ASN A 249 5.88 20.92 -9.87
CA ASN A 249 7.09 21.74 -9.95
C ASN A 249 8.31 21.04 -9.30
N ALA A 250 8.10 20.31 -8.21
CA ALA A 250 9.16 19.53 -7.56
C ALA A 250 9.69 18.39 -8.44
N GLU A 251 8.80 17.75 -9.21
CA GLU A 251 9.15 16.67 -10.12
C GLU A 251 9.88 17.18 -11.38
N GLU A 252 9.41 18.25 -11.99
CA GLU A 252 10.06 18.89 -13.14
C GLU A 252 11.50 19.33 -12.81
N ASN A 253 11.73 19.86 -11.61
CA ASN A 253 13.06 20.24 -11.15
C ASN A 253 13.99 19.03 -10.93
N ARG A 254 13.47 17.86 -10.58
CA ARG A 254 14.25 16.60 -10.44
C ARG A 254 14.72 16.09 -11.81
N ILE A 255 13.81 16.03 -12.78
CA ILE A 255 14.11 15.55 -14.15
C ILE A 255 15.10 16.49 -14.86
N GLY A 256 15.06 17.79 -14.54
CA GLY A 256 16.01 18.79 -15.07
C GLY A 256 17.39 18.81 -14.40
N GLY A 257 17.51 18.28 -13.17
CA GLY A 257 18.77 18.26 -12.39
C GLY A 257 19.72 17.12 -12.76
N ASP A 258 19.22 16.01 -13.29
CA ASP A 258 20.02 14.84 -13.70
C ASP A 258 20.65 14.99 -15.11
N LYS A 259 20.53 16.16 -15.74
CA LYS A 259 21.12 16.45 -17.06
C LYS A 259 22.37 17.36 -17.02
N LYS A 260 23.01 17.48 -15.85
CA LYS A 260 24.29 18.21 -15.76
C LYS A 260 25.41 17.33 -15.29
#